data_8f2ac806d00291971bf69557e146f934
#
_entry.id   8f2ac806d00291971bf69557e146f934
#
_cell.length_a   1.000
_cell.length_b   1.000
_cell.length_c   1.000
_cell.angle_alpha   90.00
_cell.angle_beta   90.00
_cell.angle_gamma   90.00
#
_symmetry.space_group_name_H-M   'P 1'
#
loop_
_entity.id
_entity.type
_entity.pdbx_description
1 polymer ?
#
loop_
_entity_poly.entity_id
_entity_poly.type
_entity_poly.pdbx_seq_one_letter_code
_entity_poly.pdbx_strand_id
1 'polypeptide(L)'
;PIKNIYGLSKSCMERLFSSIKSYSKTKFICVRYGNVTWSTGSVLPIWKQMYKKNKTILTTGPYMRRFFFSVNEAVSLIDQALKLKNKLNGKILSAEMKSAKMIDFLKVWTKRFGGKYKIIQSRKGDRQDEYLIGEDELKYAKEMKIKNRKYFVIDFNNLLKKPLKEIVSSENAKRLAQSEIEKIIKFGLKSN
;
A
#
# COMPACT_ATOMS: atom_id res chain seq x y z
N PRO A 1 13.52 2.58 -8.34
CA PRO A 1 13.98 1.39 -9.04
C PRO A 1 13.35 0.13 -8.46
N ILE A 2 12.90 -0.77 -9.33
CA ILE A 2 12.32 -2.05 -8.95
C ILE A 2 13.44 -2.97 -8.48
N LYS A 3 13.37 -3.44 -7.23
CA LYS A 3 14.45 -4.22 -6.61
C LYS A 3 14.16 -5.73 -6.50
N ASN A 4 12.96 -6.18 -6.89
CA ASN A 4 12.61 -7.61 -6.83
C ASN A 4 11.67 -8.01 -7.98
N ILE A 5 11.63 -9.30 -8.28
CA ILE A 5 10.86 -9.89 -9.39
C ILE A 5 9.36 -9.64 -9.20
N TYR A 6 8.84 -9.69 -7.97
CA TYR A 6 7.42 -9.42 -7.70
C TYR A 6 7.03 -7.97 -8.09
N GLY A 7 7.82 -6.98 -7.68
CA GLY A 7 7.58 -5.59 -8.06
C GLY A 7 7.69 -5.38 -9.58
N LEU A 8 8.65 -6.06 -10.23
CA LEU A 8 8.81 -6.01 -11.67
C LEU A 8 7.58 -6.58 -12.38
N SER A 9 7.07 -7.73 -11.98
CA SER A 9 5.88 -8.34 -12.58
C SER A 9 4.66 -7.44 -12.47
N LYS A 10 4.45 -6.78 -11.32
CA LYS A 10 3.36 -5.81 -11.13
C LYS A 10 3.51 -4.59 -12.03
N SER A 11 4.71 -4.05 -12.15
CA SER A 11 4.97 -2.93 -13.06
C SER A 11 4.75 -3.31 -14.53
N CYS A 12 5.16 -4.51 -14.95
CA CYS A 12 4.87 -5.02 -16.29
C CYS A 12 3.36 -5.12 -16.55
N MET A 13 2.58 -5.63 -15.60
CA MET A 13 1.12 -5.69 -15.72
C MET A 13 0.50 -4.29 -15.88
N GLU A 14 0.90 -3.32 -15.06
CA GLU A 14 0.40 -1.95 -15.15
C GLU A 14 0.69 -1.34 -16.53
N ARG A 15 1.90 -1.52 -17.05
CA ARG A 15 2.29 -1.04 -18.38
C ARG A 15 1.51 -1.73 -19.49
N LEU A 16 1.35 -3.05 -19.41
CA LEU A 16 0.58 -3.84 -20.37
C LEU A 16 -0.88 -3.35 -20.44
N PHE A 17 -1.58 -3.27 -19.30
CA PHE A 17 -2.96 -2.81 -19.28
C PHE A 17 -3.13 -1.33 -19.66
N SER A 18 -2.10 -0.51 -19.44
CA SER A 18 -2.12 0.86 -19.93
C SER A 18 -2.00 0.95 -21.44
N SER A 19 -1.19 0.09 -22.08
CA SER A 19 -0.99 0.11 -23.54
C SER A 19 -2.14 -0.51 -24.32
N ILE A 20 -2.76 -1.58 -23.80
CA ILE A 20 -3.77 -2.36 -24.50
C ILE A 20 -5.08 -1.60 -24.74
N LYS A 21 -5.31 -0.49 -24.04
CA LYS A 21 -6.53 0.33 -24.21
C LYS A 21 -6.79 0.78 -25.63
N SER A 22 -5.73 0.94 -26.42
CA SER A 22 -5.82 1.41 -27.83
C SER A 22 -6.26 0.30 -28.78
N TYR A 23 -6.19 -0.95 -28.36
CA TYR A 23 -6.46 -2.12 -29.18
C TYR A 23 -7.69 -2.92 -28.74
N SER A 24 -8.39 -2.46 -27.71
CA SER A 24 -9.52 -3.21 -27.13
C SER A 24 -10.73 -2.32 -26.84
N LYS A 25 -11.92 -2.89 -27.04
CA LYS A 25 -13.20 -2.29 -26.59
C LYS A 25 -13.38 -2.42 -25.08
N THR A 26 -12.70 -3.37 -24.45
CA THR A 26 -12.70 -3.55 -22.99
C THR A 26 -11.91 -2.43 -22.32
N LYS A 27 -12.45 -1.93 -21.21
CA LYS A 27 -11.79 -0.89 -20.41
C LYS A 27 -10.92 -1.52 -19.34
N PHE A 28 -9.67 -1.14 -19.32
CA PHE A 28 -8.67 -1.62 -18.37
C PHE A 28 -8.28 -0.51 -17.40
N ILE A 29 -8.37 -0.79 -16.11
CA ILE A 29 -7.98 0.15 -15.06
C ILE A 29 -7.17 -0.64 -14.04
N CYS A 30 -5.99 -0.16 -13.70
CA CYS A 30 -5.23 -0.71 -12.59
C CYS A 30 -5.54 0.08 -11.32
N VAL A 31 -5.59 -0.60 -10.18
CA VAL A 31 -5.64 0.03 -8.87
C VAL A 31 -4.35 -0.30 -8.12
N ARG A 32 -3.74 0.73 -7.52
CA ARG A 32 -2.50 0.58 -6.76
C ARG A 32 -2.76 0.98 -5.31
N TYR A 33 -2.45 0.08 -4.39
CA TYR A 33 -2.56 0.30 -2.95
C TYR A 33 -1.43 -0.41 -2.20
N GLY A 34 -1.20 0.01 -0.95
CA GLY A 34 -0.19 -0.57 -0.09
C GLY A 34 -0.66 -1.87 0.57
N ASN A 35 -0.10 -2.16 1.75
CA ASN A 35 -0.43 -3.37 2.47
C ASN A 35 -1.87 -3.36 2.97
N VAL A 36 -2.67 -4.30 2.51
CA VAL A 36 -4.03 -4.50 3.04
C VAL A 36 -3.92 -5.19 4.39
N THR A 37 -4.38 -4.51 5.44
CA THR A 37 -4.31 -5.01 6.80
C THR A 37 -5.10 -6.31 6.95
N TRP A 38 -4.49 -7.29 7.61
CA TRP A 38 -5.09 -8.61 7.89
C TRP A 38 -5.39 -9.46 6.65
N SER A 39 -4.85 -9.11 5.48
CA SER A 39 -4.94 -9.99 4.31
C SER A 39 -4.15 -11.28 4.54
N THR A 40 -4.61 -12.38 3.93
CA THR A 40 -3.94 -13.69 4.01
C THR A 40 -2.48 -13.60 3.60
N GLY A 41 -1.58 -14.17 4.41
CA GLY A 41 -0.14 -14.15 4.17
C GLY A 41 0.55 -12.82 4.49
N SER A 42 -0.19 -11.77 4.92
CA SER A 42 0.42 -10.52 5.35
C SER A 42 1.05 -10.63 6.75
N VAL A 43 1.82 -9.62 7.13
CA VAL A 43 2.61 -9.63 8.36
C VAL A 43 1.78 -9.75 9.63
N LEU A 44 0.60 -9.11 9.70
CA LEU A 44 -0.22 -9.09 10.92
C LEU A 44 -0.81 -10.48 11.27
N PRO A 45 -1.40 -11.24 10.32
CA PRO A 45 -1.78 -12.64 10.56
C PRO A 45 -0.62 -13.52 11.00
N ILE A 46 0.57 -13.37 10.39
CA ILE A 46 1.77 -14.12 10.77
C ILE A 46 2.16 -13.79 12.21
N TRP A 47 2.17 -12.52 12.59
CA TRP A 47 2.46 -12.11 13.96
C TRP A 47 1.40 -12.62 14.96
N LYS A 48 0.12 -12.66 14.56
CA LYS A 48 -0.96 -13.24 15.38
C LYS A 48 -0.68 -14.73 15.66
N GLN A 49 -0.28 -15.49 14.65
CA GLN A 49 0.08 -16.91 14.83
C GLN A 49 1.26 -17.10 15.77
N MET A 50 2.35 -16.34 15.58
CA MET A 50 3.51 -16.36 16.47
C MET A 50 3.13 -15.99 17.92
N TYR A 51 2.32 -14.93 18.07
CA TYR A 51 1.85 -14.47 19.36
C TYR A 51 0.96 -15.51 20.07
N LYS A 52 0.05 -16.17 19.33
CA LYS A 52 -0.79 -17.25 19.89
C LYS A 52 0.07 -18.42 20.40
N LYS A 53 1.13 -18.77 19.66
CA LYS A 53 1.98 -19.93 19.98
C LYS A 53 2.84 -19.73 21.24
N ASN A 54 3.53 -18.62 21.37
CA ASN A 54 4.53 -18.45 22.45
C ASN A 54 4.67 -17.01 22.96
N LYS A 55 3.70 -16.15 22.70
CA LYS A 55 3.70 -14.72 23.06
C LYS A 55 4.94 -13.95 22.58
N THR A 56 5.64 -14.46 21.56
CA THR A 56 6.83 -13.83 21.00
C THR A 56 6.66 -13.64 19.50
N ILE A 57 6.80 -12.40 19.04
CA ILE A 57 6.75 -12.02 17.62
C ILE A 57 8.17 -11.90 17.09
N LEU A 58 8.50 -12.66 16.04
CA LEU A 58 9.75 -12.51 15.32
C LEU A 58 9.54 -11.53 14.17
N THR A 59 10.41 -10.54 14.04
CA THR A 59 10.30 -9.50 13.01
C THR A 59 11.63 -9.26 12.32
N THR A 60 11.56 -9.07 10.99
CA THR A 60 12.65 -8.53 10.18
C THR A 60 12.38 -7.03 9.97
N GLY A 61 13.39 -6.19 9.84
CA GLY A 61 13.23 -4.79 9.47
C GLY A 61 12.19 -3.97 10.27
N PRO A 62 12.32 -3.87 11.60
CA PRO A 62 11.35 -3.16 12.44
C PRO A 62 11.22 -1.66 12.10
N TYR A 63 12.24 -1.09 11.50
CA TYR A 63 12.25 0.34 11.11
C TYR A 63 11.73 0.59 9.70
N MET A 64 11.40 -0.45 8.93
CA MET A 64 10.77 -0.33 7.62
C MET A 64 9.42 0.36 7.75
N ARG A 65 9.16 1.29 6.85
CA ARG A 65 7.87 1.97 6.72
C ARG A 65 7.02 1.33 5.64
N ARG A 66 5.74 1.17 5.93
CA ARG A 66 4.78 0.58 5.01
C ARG A 66 3.53 1.42 4.97
N PHE A 67 2.89 1.47 3.80
CA PHE A 67 1.52 1.96 3.69
C PHE A 67 0.56 0.92 4.25
N PHE A 68 -0.48 1.39 4.94
CA PHE A 68 -1.53 0.53 5.46
C PHE A 68 -2.88 0.95 4.89
N PHE A 69 -3.64 -0.05 4.51
CA PHE A 69 -4.92 0.11 3.84
C PHE A 69 -5.87 -0.97 4.36
N SER A 70 -7.09 -0.60 4.75
CA SER A 70 -8.07 -1.58 5.15
C SER A 70 -8.72 -2.27 3.95
N VAL A 71 -9.33 -3.43 4.15
CA VAL A 71 -10.10 -4.12 3.10
C VAL A 71 -11.21 -3.21 2.57
N ASN A 72 -11.92 -2.50 3.44
CA ASN A 72 -12.99 -1.58 3.04
C ASN A 72 -12.47 -0.42 2.18
N GLU A 73 -11.27 0.09 2.47
CA GLU A 73 -10.64 1.12 1.64
C GLU A 73 -10.22 0.56 0.28
N ALA A 74 -9.73 -0.69 0.23
CA ALA A 74 -9.39 -1.35 -1.03
C ALA A 74 -10.63 -1.56 -1.90
N VAL A 75 -11.73 -2.06 -1.33
CA VAL A 75 -13.02 -2.20 -2.01
C VAL A 75 -13.53 -0.84 -2.49
N SER A 76 -13.46 0.20 -1.65
CA SER A 76 -13.88 1.56 -2.03
C SER A 76 -13.05 2.13 -3.17
N LEU A 77 -11.75 1.81 -3.24
CA LEU A 77 -10.89 2.24 -4.34
C LEU A 77 -11.29 1.56 -5.67
N ILE A 78 -11.61 0.26 -5.63
CA ILE A 78 -12.08 -0.50 -6.79
C ILE A 78 -13.44 0.05 -7.26
N ASP A 79 -14.38 0.26 -6.35
CA ASP A 79 -15.69 0.88 -6.67
C ASP A 79 -15.53 2.25 -7.32
N GLN A 80 -14.63 3.08 -6.78
CA GLN A 80 -14.33 4.39 -7.35
C GLN A 80 -13.71 4.28 -8.75
N ALA A 81 -12.84 3.29 -8.98
CA ALA A 81 -12.27 3.02 -10.30
C ALA A 81 -13.36 2.64 -11.32
N LEU A 82 -14.31 1.78 -10.91
CA LEU A 82 -15.43 1.35 -11.74
C LEU A 82 -16.37 2.54 -12.07
N LYS A 83 -16.71 3.39 -11.10
CA LYS A 83 -17.53 4.59 -11.32
C LYS A 83 -16.88 5.55 -12.32
N LEU A 84 -15.57 5.60 -12.36
CA LEU A 84 -14.81 6.48 -13.27
C LEU A 84 -14.25 5.74 -14.49
N LYS A 85 -14.77 4.58 -14.84
CA LYS A 85 -14.21 3.68 -15.86
C LYS A 85 -13.91 4.36 -17.19
N ASN A 86 -14.77 5.29 -17.63
CA ASN A 86 -14.57 6.02 -18.89
C ASN A 86 -13.38 6.97 -18.83
N LYS A 87 -13.17 7.63 -17.68
CA LYS A 87 -12.10 8.61 -17.44
C LYS A 87 -10.75 7.93 -17.14
N LEU A 88 -10.80 6.72 -16.58
CA LEU A 88 -9.63 6.00 -16.09
C LEU A 88 -9.19 4.85 -17.01
N ASN A 89 -9.81 4.66 -18.17
CA ASN A 89 -9.39 3.61 -19.11
C ASN A 89 -7.90 3.74 -19.48
N GLY A 90 -7.13 2.69 -19.30
CA GLY A 90 -5.68 2.65 -19.52
C GLY A 90 -4.86 3.42 -18.50
N LYS A 91 -5.41 3.70 -17.32
CA LYS A 91 -4.74 4.45 -16.25
C LYS A 91 -4.68 3.66 -14.97
N ILE A 92 -3.84 4.13 -14.05
CA ILE A 92 -3.72 3.58 -12.71
C ILE A 92 -4.37 4.57 -11.75
N LEU A 93 -5.21 4.07 -10.86
CA LEU A 93 -5.80 4.83 -9.75
C LEU A 93 -5.19 4.38 -8.43
N SER A 94 -4.81 5.33 -7.60
CA SER A 94 -4.42 5.10 -6.23
C SER A 94 -5.08 6.12 -5.31
N ALA A 95 -5.15 5.83 -4.01
CA ALA A 95 -5.65 6.76 -3.00
C ALA A 95 -4.53 7.21 -2.07
N GLU A 96 -4.68 8.39 -1.45
CA GLU A 96 -3.82 8.79 -0.33
C GLU A 96 -3.95 7.76 0.80
N MET A 97 -2.81 7.27 1.30
CA MET A 97 -2.73 6.28 2.37
C MET A 97 -1.83 6.78 3.48
N LYS A 98 -2.12 6.33 4.70
CA LYS A 98 -1.23 6.55 5.85
C LYS A 98 -0.16 5.47 5.92
N SER A 99 0.97 5.82 6.53
CA SER A 99 2.07 4.90 6.76
C SER A 99 2.40 4.75 8.24
N ALA A 100 3.10 3.67 8.58
CA ALA A 100 3.69 3.47 9.90
C ALA A 100 4.99 2.66 9.79
N LYS A 101 5.87 2.79 10.77
CA LYS A 101 6.98 1.86 10.95
C LYS A 101 6.45 0.56 11.54
N MET A 102 7.05 -0.55 11.16
CA MET A 102 6.69 -1.86 11.72
C MET A 102 6.87 -1.91 13.23
N ILE A 103 7.89 -1.22 13.75
CA ILE A 103 8.15 -1.10 15.19
C ILE A 103 6.99 -0.42 15.95
N ASP A 104 6.24 0.48 15.31
CA ASP A 104 5.13 1.17 15.97
C ASP A 104 3.99 0.17 16.25
N PHE A 105 3.71 -0.75 15.32
CA PHE A 105 2.79 -1.86 15.54
C PHE A 105 3.25 -2.78 16.66
N LEU A 106 4.54 -3.15 16.70
CA LEU A 106 5.10 -4.02 17.74
C LEU A 106 5.02 -3.39 19.12
N LYS A 107 5.36 -2.11 19.25
CA LYS A 107 5.27 -1.38 20.51
C LYS A 107 3.82 -1.30 21.01
N VAL A 108 2.86 -0.98 20.13
CA VAL A 108 1.45 -0.96 20.49
C VAL A 108 0.95 -2.35 20.86
N TRP A 109 1.35 -3.38 20.10
CA TRP A 109 0.98 -4.77 20.38
C TRP A 109 1.44 -5.21 21.75
N THR A 110 2.74 -5.10 22.03
CA THR A 110 3.29 -5.55 23.31
C THR A 110 2.78 -4.74 24.50
N LYS A 111 2.59 -3.43 24.34
CA LYS A 111 2.05 -2.56 25.40
C LYS A 111 0.59 -2.88 25.75
N ARG A 112 -0.25 -3.20 24.74
CA ARG A 112 -1.71 -3.36 24.93
C ARG A 112 -2.15 -4.80 25.10
N PHE A 113 -1.45 -5.74 24.50
CA PHE A 113 -1.83 -7.16 24.45
C PHE A 113 -0.80 -8.07 25.11
N GLY A 114 0.32 -7.52 25.55
CA GLY A 114 1.41 -8.26 26.20
C GLY A 114 2.30 -9.01 25.21
N GLY A 115 3.16 -9.85 25.75
CA GLY A 115 4.17 -10.57 24.99
C GLY A 115 5.43 -9.76 24.73
N LYS A 116 6.25 -10.25 23.83
CA LYS A 116 7.52 -9.61 23.43
C LYS A 116 7.77 -9.79 21.95
N TYR A 117 8.69 -9.01 21.39
CA TYR A 117 9.19 -9.23 20.03
C TYR A 117 10.71 -9.40 20.03
N LYS A 118 11.20 -10.11 19.02
CA LYS A 118 12.65 -10.27 18.76
C LYS A 118 12.93 -9.86 17.32
N ILE A 119 13.99 -9.09 17.13
CA ILE A 119 14.47 -8.71 15.81
C ILE A 119 15.33 -9.84 15.29
N ILE A 120 15.03 -10.32 14.09
CA ILE A 120 15.80 -11.32 13.37
C ILE A 120 16.38 -10.73 12.09
N GLN A 121 17.30 -11.41 11.46
CA GLN A 121 17.95 -10.92 10.23
C GLN A 121 16.93 -10.61 9.15
N SER A 122 17.06 -9.44 8.51
CA SER A 122 16.22 -9.01 7.40
C SER A 122 16.49 -9.82 6.13
N ARG A 123 15.49 -9.94 5.28
CA ARG A 123 15.64 -10.59 3.98
C ARG A 123 16.41 -9.68 3.02
N LYS A 124 17.23 -10.28 2.16
CA LYS A 124 17.88 -9.55 1.07
C LYS A 124 16.79 -8.95 0.15
N GLY A 125 16.92 -7.66 -0.18
CA GLY A 125 15.98 -6.96 -1.06
C GLY A 125 14.82 -6.27 -0.35
N ASP A 126 14.70 -6.36 0.97
CA ASP A 126 13.74 -5.58 1.73
C ASP A 126 14.06 -4.08 1.62
N ARG A 127 13.02 -3.27 1.33
CA ARG A 127 13.16 -1.82 1.25
C ARG A 127 12.84 -1.17 2.58
N GLN A 128 13.56 -0.09 2.90
CA GLN A 128 13.24 0.76 4.05
C GLN A 128 11.87 1.41 3.85
N ASP A 129 11.64 1.94 2.66
CA ASP A 129 10.41 2.63 2.27
C ASP A 129 9.79 2.06 1.00
N GLU A 130 8.48 2.22 0.88
CA GLU A 130 7.70 1.90 -0.30
C GLU A 130 7.33 3.18 -1.04
N TYR A 131 7.31 3.09 -2.37
CA TYR A 131 6.88 4.17 -3.26
C TYR A 131 5.53 3.83 -3.86
N LEU A 132 4.55 4.69 -3.61
CA LEU A 132 3.26 4.66 -4.28
C LEU A 132 3.39 5.28 -5.68
N ILE A 133 4.17 6.37 -5.78
CA ILE A 133 4.54 7.02 -7.03
C ILE A 133 6.03 7.36 -6.93
N GLY A 134 6.82 6.78 -7.81
CA GLY A 134 8.26 6.99 -7.89
C GLY A 134 8.62 8.19 -8.75
N GLU A 135 9.91 8.55 -8.75
CA GLU A 135 10.46 9.70 -9.49
C GLU A 135 10.18 9.62 -10.99
N ASP A 136 10.41 8.44 -11.59
CA ASP A 136 10.21 8.20 -13.04
C ASP A 136 8.72 8.32 -13.45
N GLU A 137 7.80 8.28 -12.49
CA GLU A 137 6.36 8.32 -12.73
C GLU A 137 5.76 9.72 -12.59
N LEU A 138 6.49 10.66 -11.98
CA LEU A 138 5.98 12.00 -11.65
C LEU A 138 5.36 12.70 -12.87
N LYS A 139 6.04 12.69 -13.99
CA LYS A 139 5.60 13.33 -15.25
C LYS A 139 4.29 12.75 -15.82
N TYR A 140 3.90 11.56 -15.38
CA TYR A 140 2.66 10.87 -15.77
C TYR A 140 1.59 10.89 -14.68
N ALA A 141 1.90 11.40 -13.49
CA ALA A 141 1.05 11.33 -12.31
C ALA A 141 0.47 12.69 -11.94
N LYS A 142 -0.78 12.70 -11.49
CA LYS A 142 -1.45 13.89 -10.95
C LYS A 142 -2.34 13.57 -9.78
N GLU A 143 -2.60 14.58 -8.96
CA GLU A 143 -3.65 14.52 -7.95
C GLU A 143 -5.04 14.64 -8.57
N MET A 144 -5.99 13.94 -7.96
CA MET A 144 -7.41 14.06 -8.25
C MET A 144 -8.18 14.04 -6.93
N LYS A 145 -8.99 15.06 -6.70
CA LYS A 145 -9.87 15.10 -5.52
C LYS A 145 -11.27 14.65 -5.93
N ILE A 146 -11.85 13.74 -5.15
CA ILE A 146 -13.24 13.30 -5.28
C ILE A 146 -13.87 13.43 -3.91
N LYS A 147 -14.87 14.32 -3.80
CA LYS A 147 -15.38 14.76 -2.50
C LYS A 147 -14.19 15.24 -1.64
N ASN A 148 -14.06 14.76 -0.42
CA ASN A 148 -12.98 15.18 0.49
C ASN A 148 -11.78 14.20 0.49
N ARG A 149 -11.69 13.27 -0.47
CA ARG A 149 -10.60 12.29 -0.53
C ARG A 149 -9.65 12.58 -1.67
N LYS A 150 -8.36 12.48 -1.40
CA LYS A 150 -7.29 12.64 -2.37
C LYS A 150 -6.99 11.29 -3.03
N TYR A 151 -6.89 11.31 -4.35
CA TYR A 151 -6.47 10.21 -5.20
C TYR A 151 -5.30 10.64 -6.06
N PHE A 152 -4.59 9.65 -6.59
CA PHE A 152 -3.54 9.84 -7.58
C PHE A 152 -3.91 9.06 -8.84
N VAL A 153 -3.71 9.67 -9.99
CA VAL A 153 -3.94 9.05 -11.29
C VAL A 153 -2.63 9.07 -12.06
N ILE A 154 -2.20 7.90 -12.56
CA ILE A 154 -1.02 7.77 -13.40
C ILE A 154 -1.49 7.40 -14.81
N ASP A 155 -1.09 8.17 -15.81
CA ASP A 155 -1.42 7.98 -17.22
C ASP A 155 -0.14 7.85 -18.04
N PHE A 156 0.38 6.64 -18.18
CA PHE A 156 1.62 6.38 -18.89
C PHE A 156 1.56 6.68 -20.40
N ASN A 157 0.39 6.89 -20.95
CA ASN A 157 0.21 7.19 -22.37
C ASN A 157 0.34 8.69 -22.69
N ASN A 158 0.33 9.55 -21.67
CA ASN A 158 0.33 10.99 -21.86
C ASN A 158 1.23 11.70 -20.85
N LEU A 159 2.09 12.58 -21.32
CA LEU A 159 2.75 13.54 -20.45
C LEU A 159 1.73 14.56 -19.96
N LEU A 160 1.74 14.86 -18.68
CA LEU A 160 0.75 15.74 -18.09
C LEU A 160 1.23 17.21 -18.05
N LYS A 161 0.35 18.16 -18.39
CA LYS A 161 0.65 19.59 -18.29
C LYS A 161 0.90 20.05 -16.84
N LYS A 162 0.24 19.41 -15.86
CA LYS A 162 0.39 19.70 -14.42
C LYS A 162 0.64 18.40 -13.67
N PRO A 163 1.87 17.85 -13.76
CA PRO A 163 2.23 16.62 -13.07
C PRO A 163 2.45 16.84 -11.57
N LEU A 164 2.62 15.73 -10.84
CA LEU A 164 3.12 15.78 -9.47
C LEU A 164 4.54 16.32 -9.43
N LYS A 165 4.83 17.10 -8.39
CA LYS A 165 6.17 17.67 -8.18
C LYS A 165 7.03 16.81 -7.26
N GLU A 166 6.40 15.99 -6.42
CA GLU A 166 7.07 15.19 -5.40
C GLU A 166 6.62 13.75 -5.44
N ILE A 167 7.53 12.86 -5.10
CA ILE A 167 7.25 11.43 -4.96
C ILE A 167 6.21 11.19 -3.85
N VAL A 168 5.46 10.11 -3.96
CA VAL A 168 4.55 9.65 -2.92
C VAL A 168 5.11 8.37 -2.34
N SER A 169 5.71 8.46 -1.16
CA SER A 169 6.38 7.36 -0.48
C SER A 169 5.83 7.13 0.93
N SER A 170 6.11 5.96 1.49
CA SER A 170 5.80 5.68 2.88
C SER A 170 6.58 6.57 3.85
N GLU A 171 7.66 7.22 3.38
CA GLU A 171 8.47 8.16 4.15
C GLU A 171 7.78 9.51 4.33
N ASN A 172 7.19 10.07 3.26
CA ASN A 172 6.55 11.38 3.29
C ASN A 172 5.04 11.33 3.55
N ALA A 173 4.44 10.14 3.62
CA ALA A 173 3.03 9.97 3.92
C ALA A 173 2.68 10.33 5.37
N LYS A 174 1.43 10.76 5.59
CA LYS A 174 0.88 10.95 6.93
C LYS A 174 1.03 9.67 7.76
N ARG A 175 1.38 9.81 9.03
CA ARG A 175 1.54 8.67 9.94
C ARG A 175 0.19 8.20 10.50
N LEU A 176 0.08 6.89 10.69
CA LEU A 176 -0.98 6.35 11.54
C LEU A 176 -0.75 6.80 12.97
N ALA A 177 -1.80 7.30 13.61
CA ALA A 177 -1.79 7.57 15.04
C ALA A 177 -1.75 6.25 15.85
N GLN A 178 -1.23 6.30 17.06
CA GLN A 178 -1.18 5.12 17.94
C GLN A 178 -2.56 4.48 18.15
N SER A 179 -3.60 5.31 18.29
CA SER A 179 -5.00 4.83 18.43
C SER A 179 -5.52 4.12 17.19
N GLU A 180 -5.08 4.51 15.99
CA GLU A 180 -5.43 3.84 14.73
C GLU A 180 -4.73 2.48 14.63
N ILE A 181 -3.44 2.41 14.98
CA ILE A 181 -2.68 1.16 15.05
C ILE A 181 -3.33 0.19 16.05
N GLU A 182 -3.73 0.67 17.22
CA GLU A 182 -4.42 -0.12 18.23
C GLU A 182 -5.75 -0.71 17.70
N LYS A 183 -6.55 0.11 17.01
CA LYS A 183 -7.80 -0.35 16.37
C LYS A 183 -7.54 -1.43 15.32
N ILE A 184 -6.51 -1.26 14.49
CA ILE A 184 -6.12 -2.26 13.48
C ILE A 184 -5.75 -3.58 14.15
N ILE A 185 -4.92 -3.56 15.19
CA ILE A 185 -4.50 -4.77 15.90
C ILE A 185 -5.70 -5.44 16.58
N LYS A 186 -6.52 -4.67 17.29
CA LYS A 186 -7.71 -5.16 18.02
C LYS A 186 -8.71 -5.84 17.09
N PHE A 187 -8.92 -5.27 15.90
CA PHE A 187 -9.80 -5.86 14.88
C PHE A 187 -9.37 -7.28 14.52
N GLY A 188 -8.13 -7.49 14.16
CA GLY A 188 -7.67 -8.81 13.75
C GLY A 188 -7.45 -9.80 14.90
N LEU A 189 -7.23 -9.35 16.12
CA LEU A 189 -7.15 -10.26 17.27
C LEU A 189 -8.51 -10.81 17.66
N LYS A 190 -9.60 -10.08 17.41
CA LYS A 190 -10.98 -10.51 17.67
C LYS A 190 -11.55 -11.43 16.58
N SER A 191 -11.08 -11.28 15.34
CA SER A 191 -11.50 -12.17 14.25
C SER A 191 -10.86 -13.55 14.46
N ASN A 192 -11.66 -14.59 14.46
CA ASN A 192 -11.21 -15.99 14.63
C ASN A 192 -10.22 -16.44 13.55
#